data_fa69d66eba101235e46d86e62e47426a
#
_entry.id   fa69d66eba101235e46d86e62e47426a
#
_cell.length_a   1.000
_cell.length_b   1.000
_cell.length_c   1.000
_cell.angle_alpha   90.00
_cell.angle_beta   90.00
_cell.angle_gamma   90.00
#
_symmetry.space_group_name_H-M   'P 1'
#
loop_
_entity.id
_entity.type
_entity.pdbx_description
1 polymer ?
#
loop_
_entity_poly.entity_id
_entity_poly.type
_entity_poly.pdbx_seq_one_letter_code
_entity_poly.pdbx_strand_id
1 'polypeptide(L)'
;MTFTAPTTEQLFVLKTITGIEELAGHERFAEAAPDLVEAIVEGVGEFAAGEFAPLYRIGDTVGARLIDGSVKMPEGYREAYQHYVEAGWSALSAPADHGGQGLPFSLATVALDSLGAANMAFALCPILTVGAIEALHHHGSDQQKALYLPKLSTGEWTGTMNLTEPQAGSDVGALRATATPRGDGTYAIRGQKIYISFGDHDMADNIIHLVLARTPDAPAGTKGISLFLVPKYRLDADGNPGEANGIKTVSIEHKMGINASPTCVLQFGEEGESLGELIGPEFGGMRAMFTMMNNARLNVGLQGVQIAEGATQKALWFARERVQSARAGAGRDPVAIIEHPDVRRMLLRMKAGTEAIRALLYYASGQVDRANLGVPGAREMVDLLTPLAKTYGTDLGSEIASLGVQIHGGMGYVEETGAAQYYRDIRIAQIYEGTNGIQAADLVGRKLGMAGGDVVRGLIAEVQADAGNHPALAALAGDVAEVTEYMVGADVDDRLAGSYPYCTMMAVMTAGWLMLKQSHAAQAMLDAGEGNADFLKAKLVTTRFYLERMVPEASGLKAAAMAGADLLYALDAEALAA
;
A
#
# COMPACT_ATOMS: atom_id res chain seq x y z
N MET A 1 11.91 13.59 18.68
CA MET A 1 10.65 12.82 18.80
C MET A 1 10.97 11.36 18.50
N THR A 2 10.53 10.43 19.34
CA THR A 2 10.63 8.99 19.10
C THR A 2 9.31 8.52 18.48
N PHE A 3 9.36 7.73 17.42
CA PHE A 3 8.19 7.09 16.83
C PHE A 3 7.61 6.08 17.82
N THR A 4 6.29 5.98 17.86
CA THR A 4 5.57 4.96 18.65
C THR A 4 4.49 4.33 17.77
N ALA A 5 4.48 3.01 17.65
CA ALA A 5 3.44 2.34 16.88
C ALA A 5 2.06 2.55 17.54
N PRO A 6 1.00 2.78 16.76
CA PRO A 6 -0.34 3.04 17.30
C PRO A 6 -1.07 1.73 17.64
N THR A 7 -0.46 0.88 18.49
CA THR A 7 -0.91 -0.52 18.75
C THR A 7 -2.34 -0.58 19.28
N THR A 8 -2.75 0.32 20.18
CA THR A 8 -4.13 0.42 20.68
C THR A 8 -5.13 0.66 19.55
N GLU A 9 -4.81 1.54 18.61
CA GLU A 9 -5.65 1.82 17.43
C GLU A 9 -5.71 0.61 16.51
N GLN A 10 -4.57 -0.01 16.24
CA GLN A 10 -4.46 -1.18 15.38
C GLN A 10 -5.27 -2.36 15.90
N LEU A 11 -5.14 -2.69 17.19
CA LEU A 11 -5.93 -3.73 17.85
C LEU A 11 -7.43 -3.42 17.82
N PHE A 12 -7.81 -2.17 18.08
CA PHE A 12 -9.21 -1.75 18.03
C PHE A 12 -9.80 -1.93 16.63
N VAL A 13 -9.09 -1.54 15.57
CA VAL A 13 -9.56 -1.69 14.18
C VAL A 13 -9.56 -3.17 13.75
N LEU A 14 -8.57 -3.96 14.12
CA LEU A 14 -8.58 -5.41 13.88
C LEU A 14 -9.81 -6.07 14.48
N LYS A 15 -10.16 -5.72 15.71
CA LYS A 15 -11.32 -6.28 16.40
C LYS A 15 -12.64 -5.82 15.80
N THR A 16 -12.81 -4.51 15.59
CA THR A 16 -14.11 -3.90 15.28
C THR A 16 -14.43 -3.84 13.78
N ILE A 17 -13.43 -3.80 12.92
CA ILE A 17 -13.57 -3.63 11.47
C ILE A 17 -13.14 -4.88 10.70
N THR A 18 -11.96 -5.40 10.99
CA THR A 18 -11.46 -6.61 10.32
C THR A 18 -12.22 -7.85 10.75
N GLY A 19 -12.64 -7.92 12.03
CA GLY A 19 -13.29 -9.09 12.61
C GLY A 19 -12.29 -10.23 12.85
N ILE A 20 -11.09 -9.90 13.37
CA ILE A 20 -10.00 -10.87 13.55
C ILE A 20 -10.41 -12.06 14.45
N GLU A 21 -11.27 -11.85 15.44
CA GLU A 21 -11.78 -12.91 16.33
C GLU A 21 -12.72 -13.87 15.57
N GLU A 22 -13.51 -13.37 14.61
CA GLU A 22 -14.32 -14.19 13.71
C GLU A 22 -13.44 -15.04 12.80
N LEU A 23 -12.40 -14.42 12.21
CA LEU A 23 -11.43 -15.12 11.35
C LEU A 23 -10.69 -16.23 12.12
N ALA A 24 -10.30 -16.00 13.37
CA ALA A 24 -9.67 -16.98 14.25
C ALA A 24 -10.60 -18.17 14.60
N GLY A 25 -11.92 -18.01 14.45
CA GLY A 25 -12.90 -19.10 14.60
C GLY A 25 -12.83 -20.15 13.49
N HIS A 26 -12.15 -19.89 12.38
CA HIS A 26 -11.94 -20.85 11.29
C HIS A 26 -10.67 -21.67 11.51
N GLU A 27 -10.71 -22.98 11.21
CA GLU A 27 -9.60 -23.91 11.41
C GLU A 27 -8.27 -23.38 10.81
N ARG A 28 -8.34 -22.78 9.62
CA ARG A 28 -7.15 -22.21 8.93
C ARG A 28 -6.43 -21.14 9.73
N PHE A 29 -7.16 -20.35 10.52
CA PHE A 29 -6.62 -19.21 11.27
C PHE A 29 -6.76 -19.38 12.78
N ALA A 30 -6.98 -20.63 13.27
CA ALA A 30 -7.20 -20.92 14.69
C ALA A 30 -6.04 -20.49 15.61
N GLU A 31 -4.83 -20.37 15.05
CA GLU A 31 -3.67 -19.88 15.80
C GLU A 31 -3.72 -18.36 16.07
N ALA A 32 -4.53 -17.60 15.33
CA ALA A 32 -4.69 -16.16 15.54
C ALA A 32 -5.58 -15.84 16.77
N ALA A 33 -5.32 -16.51 17.89
CA ALA A 33 -6.01 -16.27 19.16
C ALA A 33 -5.74 -14.83 19.67
N PRO A 34 -6.65 -14.21 20.42
CA PRO A 34 -6.53 -12.83 20.88
C PRO A 34 -5.18 -12.49 21.53
N ASP A 35 -4.67 -13.36 22.41
CA ASP A 35 -3.39 -13.15 23.10
C ASP A 35 -2.20 -13.12 22.11
N LEU A 36 -2.22 -14.00 21.09
CA LEU A 36 -1.19 -14.00 20.06
C LEU A 36 -1.29 -12.77 19.16
N VAL A 37 -2.49 -12.35 18.79
CA VAL A 37 -2.71 -11.13 18.00
C VAL A 37 -2.17 -9.91 18.72
N GLU A 38 -2.48 -9.76 20.02
CA GLU A 38 -1.97 -8.67 20.86
C GLU A 38 -0.45 -8.69 20.92
N ALA A 39 0.16 -9.85 21.22
CA ALA A 39 1.60 -10.02 21.30
C ALA A 39 2.31 -9.69 19.96
N ILE A 40 1.73 -10.07 18.82
CA ILE A 40 2.28 -9.73 17.50
C ILE A 40 2.20 -8.23 17.25
N VAL A 41 1.06 -7.59 17.49
CA VAL A 41 0.86 -6.15 17.25
C VAL A 41 1.79 -5.31 18.13
N GLU A 42 1.91 -5.66 19.40
CA GLU A 42 2.82 -4.98 20.34
C GLU A 42 4.29 -5.23 19.96
N GLY A 43 4.66 -6.50 19.74
CA GLY A 43 6.03 -6.87 19.41
C GLY A 43 6.55 -6.25 18.11
N VAL A 44 5.73 -6.25 17.05
CA VAL A 44 6.12 -5.57 15.79
C VAL A 44 6.17 -4.05 15.96
N GLY A 45 5.31 -3.49 16.82
CA GLY A 45 5.31 -2.06 17.16
C GLY A 45 6.60 -1.63 17.86
N GLU A 46 7.05 -2.41 18.85
CA GLU A 46 8.32 -2.20 19.53
C GLU A 46 9.51 -2.37 18.58
N PHE A 47 9.48 -3.41 17.75
CA PHE A 47 10.51 -3.65 16.73
C PHE A 47 10.60 -2.47 15.75
N ALA A 48 9.49 -2.01 15.22
CA ALA A 48 9.44 -0.86 14.28
C ALA A 48 10.03 0.41 14.91
N ALA A 49 9.71 0.69 16.18
CA ALA A 49 10.23 1.83 16.92
C ALA A 49 11.72 1.71 17.25
N GLY A 50 12.20 0.49 17.56
CA GLY A 50 13.59 0.23 17.96
C GLY A 50 14.56 0.10 16.78
N GLU A 51 14.14 -0.56 15.70
CA GLU A 51 15.02 -0.96 14.59
C GLU A 51 14.82 -0.11 13.32
N PHE A 52 13.58 0.18 12.93
CA PHE A 52 13.29 0.87 11.66
C PHE A 52 13.26 2.40 11.79
N ALA A 53 12.65 2.92 12.84
CA ALA A 53 12.50 4.36 13.04
C ALA A 53 13.85 5.11 13.17
N PRO A 54 14.88 4.58 13.87
CA PRO A 54 16.19 5.24 13.94
C PRO A 54 16.86 5.42 12.57
N LEU A 55 16.55 4.54 11.62
CA LEU A 55 17.14 4.55 10.27
C LEU A 55 16.41 5.46 9.29
N TYR A 56 15.22 5.98 9.65
CA TYR A 56 14.39 6.77 8.72
C TYR A 56 15.12 7.99 8.17
N ARG A 57 15.74 8.78 9.06
CA ARG A 57 16.46 9.99 8.65
C ARG A 57 17.79 9.68 7.96
N ILE A 58 18.51 8.68 8.41
CA ILE A 58 19.75 8.22 7.76
C ILE A 58 19.45 7.76 6.34
N GLY A 59 18.35 7.03 6.15
CA GLY A 59 17.90 6.57 4.84
C GLY A 59 17.64 7.70 3.85
N ASP A 60 17.10 8.83 4.30
CA ASP A 60 16.85 9.98 3.44
C ASP A 60 18.13 10.76 3.10
N THR A 61 18.99 11.00 4.10
CA THR A 61 20.17 11.86 3.95
C THR A 61 21.35 11.18 3.30
N VAL A 62 21.54 9.87 3.51
CA VAL A 62 22.60 9.06 2.93
C VAL A 62 22.14 8.35 1.65
N GLY A 63 20.97 7.70 1.73
CA GLY A 63 20.37 6.94 0.64
C GLY A 63 21.13 5.67 0.27
N ALA A 64 20.52 4.83 -0.56
CA ALA A 64 21.20 3.72 -1.21
C ALA A 64 22.15 4.23 -2.30
N ARG A 65 23.26 3.55 -2.51
CA ARG A 65 24.30 3.96 -3.47
C ARG A 65 24.76 2.79 -4.33
N LEU A 66 24.95 3.04 -5.62
CA LEU A 66 25.60 2.08 -6.53
C LEU A 66 27.14 2.28 -6.43
N ILE A 67 27.83 1.27 -5.94
CA ILE A 67 29.29 1.27 -5.75
C ILE A 67 29.84 -0.01 -6.38
N ASP A 68 30.78 0.13 -7.30
CA ASP A 68 31.44 -0.99 -8.00
C ASP A 68 30.47 -2.03 -8.57
N GLY A 69 29.35 -1.55 -9.16
CA GLY A 69 28.34 -2.37 -9.80
C GLY A 69 27.35 -3.07 -8.85
N SER A 70 27.41 -2.79 -7.55
CA SER A 70 26.48 -3.31 -6.53
C SER A 70 25.85 -2.19 -5.71
N VAL A 71 24.60 -2.36 -5.33
CA VAL A 71 23.93 -1.41 -4.45
C VAL A 71 24.33 -1.67 -3.00
N LYS A 72 24.71 -0.59 -2.32
CA LYS A 72 25.02 -0.54 -0.90
C LYS A 72 23.95 0.26 -0.16
N MET A 73 23.40 -0.38 0.86
CA MET A 73 22.45 0.25 1.76
C MET A 73 23.16 1.14 2.78
N PRO A 74 22.49 2.16 3.35
CA PRO A 74 23.04 2.93 4.46
C PRO A 74 23.39 2.05 5.66
N GLU A 75 24.33 2.52 6.49
CA GLU A 75 24.72 1.84 7.74
C GLU A 75 23.51 1.53 8.61
N GLY A 76 23.47 0.35 9.22
CA GLY A 76 22.41 -0.16 10.09
C GLY A 76 21.26 -0.85 9.35
N TYR A 77 21.09 -0.66 8.04
CA TYR A 77 19.99 -1.28 7.29
C TYR A 77 20.11 -2.79 7.19
N ARG A 78 21.32 -3.30 6.97
CA ARG A 78 21.56 -4.74 6.88
C ARG A 78 21.29 -5.44 8.20
N GLU A 79 21.77 -4.88 9.29
CA GLU A 79 21.59 -5.39 10.65
C GLU A 79 20.11 -5.39 11.03
N ALA A 80 19.40 -4.27 10.79
CA ALA A 80 17.97 -4.18 11.07
C ALA A 80 17.15 -5.16 10.21
N TYR A 81 17.57 -5.43 8.96
CA TYR A 81 16.94 -6.44 8.12
C TYR A 81 17.19 -7.87 8.66
N GLN A 82 18.39 -8.17 9.14
CA GLN A 82 18.68 -9.45 9.78
C GLN A 82 17.84 -9.67 11.05
N HIS A 83 17.72 -8.66 11.91
CA HIS A 83 16.83 -8.71 13.06
C HIS A 83 15.35 -8.90 12.67
N TYR A 84 14.91 -8.30 11.55
CA TYR A 84 13.57 -8.50 11.01
C TYR A 84 13.33 -9.96 10.60
N VAL A 85 14.31 -10.60 9.97
CA VAL A 85 14.28 -12.03 9.59
C VAL A 85 14.29 -12.92 10.84
N GLU A 86 15.20 -12.68 11.77
CA GLU A 86 15.35 -13.45 13.02
C GLU A 86 14.09 -13.39 13.91
N ALA A 87 13.41 -12.24 13.93
CA ALA A 87 12.17 -12.06 14.67
C ALA A 87 10.95 -12.72 13.98
N GLY A 88 11.10 -13.20 12.73
CA GLY A 88 10.05 -13.91 11.99
C GLY A 88 8.93 -13.01 11.44
N TRP A 89 9.12 -11.70 11.39
CA TRP A 89 8.10 -10.76 10.89
C TRP A 89 7.79 -10.92 9.41
N SER A 90 8.71 -11.47 8.62
CA SER A 90 8.53 -11.79 7.21
C SER A 90 7.54 -12.92 6.97
N ALA A 91 7.42 -13.84 7.92
CA ALA A 91 6.75 -15.13 7.78
C ALA A 91 5.25 -15.11 8.14
N LEU A 92 4.71 -14.00 8.68
CA LEU A 92 3.39 -13.95 9.31
C LEU A 92 2.27 -14.57 8.45
N SER A 93 2.07 -14.09 7.23
CA SER A 93 1.02 -14.59 6.33
C SER A 93 1.50 -15.59 5.28
N ALA A 94 2.80 -15.88 5.24
CA ALA A 94 3.36 -16.84 4.31
C ALA A 94 2.84 -18.26 4.59
N PRO A 95 2.79 -19.15 3.56
CA PRO A 95 2.27 -20.52 3.72
C PRO A 95 3.04 -21.32 4.76
N ALA A 96 2.33 -21.98 5.67
CA ALA A 96 2.93 -22.74 6.78
C ALA A 96 3.76 -23.95 6.29
N ASP A 97 3.33 -24.59 5.21
CA ASP A 97 4.05 -25.72 4.57
C ASP A 97 5.35 -25.30 3.88
N HIS A 98 5.61 -24.01 3.78
CA HIS A 98 6.82 -23.43 3.20
C HIS A 98 7.56 -22.46 4.16
N GLY A 99 7.52 -22.72 5.46
CA GLY A 99 8.27 -21.95 6.47
C GLY A 99 7.59 -20.65 6.92
N GLY A 100 6.36 -20.40 6.49
CA GLY A 100 5.53 -19.31 6.98
C GLY A 100 4.78 -19.67 8.26
N GLN A 101 4.04 -18.71 8.81
CA GLN A 101 3.21 -18.90 10.02
C GLN A 101 1.72 -19.13 9.66
N GLY A 102 1.31 -18.90 8.40
CA GLY A 102 -0.06 -19.15 7.94
C GLY A 102 -1.13 -18.25 8.57
N LEU A 103 -0.73 -17.18 9.25
CA LEU A 103 -1.62 -16.24 9.93
C LEU A 103 -2.42 -15.38 8.94
N PRO A 104 -3.51 -14.71 9.36
CA PRO A 104 -4.29 -13.83 8.52
C PRO A 104 -3.45 -12.74 7.83
N PHE A 105 -3.77 -12.45 6.57
CA PHE A 105 -3.17 -11.35 5.80
C PHE A 105 -3.39 -9.99 6.49
N SER A 106 -4.53 -9.81 7.15
CA SER A 106 -4.82 -8.61 7.94
C SER A 106 -3.80 -8.40 9.07
N LEU A 107 -3.28 -9.46 9.68
CA LEU A 107 -2.25 -9.35 10.71
C LEU A 107 -0.88 -8.96 10.12
N ALA A 108 -0.52 -9.51 8.96
CA ALA A 108 0.64 -9.06 8.21
C ALA A 108 0.51 -7.59 7.75
N THR A 109 -0.72 -7.15 7.41
CA THR A 109 -1.00 -5.74 7.08
C THR A 109 -0.71 -4.83 8.27
N VAL A 110 -1.07 -5.22 9.49
CA VAL A 110 -0.75 -4.45 10.71
C VAL A 110 0.76 -4.37 10.93
N ALA A 111 1.47 -5.47 10.73
CA ALA A 111 2.92 -5.47 10.83
C ALA A 111 3.56 -4.50 9.84
N LEU A 112 3.11 -4.52 8.58
CA LEU A 112 3.57 -3.59 7.55
C LEU A 112 3.16 -2.14 7.84
N ASP A 113 1.99 -1.88 8.45
CA ASP A 113 1.60 -0.54 8.91
C ASP A 113 2.62 0.02 9.91
N SER A 114 2.97 -0.74 10.95
CA SER A 114 3.94 -0.33 11.96
C SER A 114 5.34 -0.12 11.39
N LEU A 115 5.84 -1.08 10.60
CA LEU A 115 7.17 -1.00 9.96
C LEU A 115 7.28 0.19 9.00
N GLY A 116 6.26 0.38 8.15
CA GLY A 116 6.26 1.46 7.18
C GLY A 116 6.02 2.84 7.78
N ALA A 117 5.24 2.95 8.86
CA ALA A 117 5.08 4.20 9.60
C ALA A 117 6.39 4.63 10.28
N ALA A 118 7.20 3.65 10.70
CA ALA A 118 8.55 3.87 11.20
C ALA A 118 9.54 4.24 10.08
N ASN A 119 9.47 3.53 8.91
CA ASN A 119 10.37 3.76 7.78
C ASN A 119 9.80 3.19 6.48
N MET A 120 8.99 3.98 5.75
CA MET A 120 8.35 3.55 4.51
C MET A 120 9.35 3.10 3.44
N ALA A 121 10.48 3.80 3.30
CA ALA A 121 11.49 3.46 2.30
C ALA A 121 12.09 2.06 2.52
N PHE A 122 12.29 1.68 3.78
CA PHE A 122 12.80 0.36 4.15
C PHE A 122 11.72 -0.72 3.99
N ALA A 123 10.51 -0.44 4.45
CA ALA A 123 9.38 -1.40 4.41
C ALA A 123 8.99 -1.83 2.99
N LEU A 124 9.41 -1.10 1.95
CA LEU A 124 9.21 -1.51 0.55
C LEU A 124 9.87 -2.85 0.22
N CYS A 125 11.00 -3.21 0.86
CA CYS A 125 11.66 -4.50 0.65
C CYS A 125 10.77 -5.69 1.07
N PRO A 126 10.28 -5.76 2.34
CA PRO A 126 9.31 -6.78 2.75
C PRO A 126 8.03 -6.80 1.91
N ILE A 127 7.47 -5.65 1.58
CA ILE A 127 6.21 -5.55 0.80
C ILE A 127 6.32 -6.28 -0.54
N LEU A 128 7.42 -6.10 -1.26
CA LEU A 128 7.64 -6.76 -2.55
C LEU A 128 7.85 -8.27 -2.39
N THR A 129 8.52 -8.69 -1.33
CA THR A 129 8.76 -10.10 -1.04
C THR A 129 7.46 -10.85 -0.75
N VAL A 130 6.54 -10.27 0.03
CA VAL A 130 5.19 -10.84 0.25
C VAL A 130 4.46 -11.07 -1.07
N GLY A 131 4.50 -10.09 -1.98
CA GLY A 131 3.90 -10.25 -3.30
C GLY A 131 4.53 -11.36 -4.13
N ALA A 132 5.86 -11.53 -4.07
CA ALA A 132 6.56 -12.61 -4.78
C ALA A 132 6.20 -13.99 -4.21
N ILE A 133 6.06 -14.12 -2.89
CA ILE A 133 5.59 -15.34 -2.22
C ILE A 133 4.21 -15.72 -2.73
N GLU A 134 3.26 -14.80 -2.75
CA GLU A 134 1.89 -15.03 -3.22
C GLU A 134 1.87 -15.49 -4.68
N ALA A 135 2.61 -14.80 -5.57
CA ALA A 135 2.67 -15.19 -6.97
C ALA A 135 3.25 -16.60 -7.15
N LEU A 136 4.31 -16.92 -6.45
CA LEU A 136 4.97 -18.23 -6.54
C LEU A 136 4.12 -19.34 -5.90
N HIS A 137 3.47 -19.07 -4.76
CA HIS A 137 2.56 -20.01 -4.10
C HIS A 137 1.39 -20.42 -5.00
N HIS A 138 0.78 -19.45 -5.70
CA HIS A 138 -0.38 -19.72 -6.55
C HIS A 138 -0.04 -20.26 -7.94
N HIS A 139 1.12 -19.91 -8.50
CA HIS A 139 1.44 -20.15 -9.92
C HIS A 139 2.71 -20.97 -10.15
N GLY A 140 3.59 -21.09 -9.17
CA GLY A 140 4.82 -21.88 -9.26
C GLY A 140 4.55 -23.37 -9.34
N SER A 141 5.48 -24.13 -9.94
CA SER A 141 5.51 -25.59 -9.86
C SER A 141 5.85 -26.04 -8.44
N ASP A 142 5.54 -27.30 -8.10
CA ASP A 142 5.88 -27.84 -6.77
C ASP A 142 7.39 -27.81 -6.51
N GLN A 143 8.22 -28.01 -7.54
CA GLN A 143 9.67 -27.88 -7.44
C GLN A 143 10.09 -26.44 -7.14
N GLN A 144 9.53 -25.45 -7.83
CA GLN A 144 9.81 -24.04 -7.57
C GLN A 144 9.38 -23.63 -6.17
N LYS A 145 8.19 -24.05 -5.74
CA LYS A 145 7.70 -23.79 -4.38
C LYS A 145 8.64 -24.36 -3.32
N ALA A 146 9.00 -25.64 -3.46
CA ALA A 146 9.88 -26.32 -2.51
C ALA A 146 11.27 -25.66 -2.42
N LEU A 147 11.78 -25.12 -3.52
CA LEU A 147 13.13 -24.55 -3.60
C LEU A 147 13.21 -23.09 -3.14
N TYR A 148 12.22 -22.26 -3.51
CA TYR A 148 12.29 -20.81 -3.31
C TYR A 148 11.42 -20.29 -2.16
N LEU A 149 10.22 -20.87 -1.93
CA LEU A 149 9.31 -20.34 -0.94
C LEU A 149 9.85 -20.37 0.49
N PRO A 150 10.55 -21.43 0.97
CA PRO A 150 11.08 -21.42 2.33
C PRO A 150 12.01 -20.23 2.62
N LYS A 151 12.90 -19.91 1.69
CA LYS A 151 13.84 -18.80 1.83
C LYS A 151 13.20 -17.41 1.66
N LEU A 152 12.18 -17.29 0.81
CA LEU A 152 11.39 -16.06 0.68
C LEU A 152 10.49 -15.85 1.90
N SER A 153 9.85 -16.91 2.42
CA SER A 153 8.95 -16.84 3.58
C SER A 153 9.68 -16.41 4.84
N THR A 154 10.89 -16.94 5.07
CA THR A 154 11.72 -16.52 6.19
C THR A 154 12.34 -15.13 6.01
N GLY A 155 12.39 -14.60 4.78
CA GLY A 155 13.05 -13.34 4.45
C GLY A 155 14.56 -13.46 4.22
N GLU A 156 15.15 -14.65 4.30
CA GLU A 156 16.56 -14.86 3.93
C GLU A 156 16.85 -14.41 2.49
N TRP A 157 15.87 -14.59 1.60
CA TRP A 157 15.88 -14.04 0.25
C TRP A 157 14.74 -13.05 0.08
N THR A 158 14.96 -12.07 -0.82
CA THR A 158 13.94 -11.08 -1.17
C THR A 158 13.37 -11.31 -2.55
N GLY A 159 12.16 -10.79 -2.79
CA GLY A 159 11.50 -10.86 -4.08
C GLY A 159 11.29 -9.49 -4.70
N THR A 160 11.28 -9.42 -6.03
CA THR A 160 11.03 -8.18 -6.78
C THR A 160 10.09 -8.38 -7.96
N MET A 161 9.41 -7.30 -8.38
CA MET A 161 8.60 -7.25 -9.60
C MET A 161 9.36 -6.55 -10.72
N ASN A 162 9.52 -7.20 -11.88
CA ASN A 162 10.22 -6.66 -13.05
C ASN A 162 9.28 -6.57 -14.25
N LEU A 163 8.46 -5.49 -14.31
CA LEU A 163 7.50 -5.24 -15.38
C LEU A 163 8.01 -4.18 -16.35
N THR A 164 8.25 -2.99 -15.80
CA THR A 164 8.42 -1.74 -16.53
C THR A 164 9.67 -1.71 -17.38
N GLU A 165 9.53 -1.25 -18.61
CA GLU A 165 10.61 -0.97 -19.55
C GLU A 165 10.55 0.49 -20.02
N PRO A 166 11.59 1.07 -20.62
CA PRO A 166 11.59 2.47 -21.03
C PRO A 166 10.38 2.90 -21.90
N GLN A 167 9.87 1.99 -22.73
CA GLN A 167 8.70 2.23 -23.59
C GLN A 167 7.39 1.62 -23.05
N ALA A 168 7.43 0.88 -21.95
CA ALA A 168 6.31 0.10 -21.44
C ALA A 168 6.13 0.32 -19.93
N GLY A 169 5.45 1.40 -19.56
CA GLY A 169 5.04 1.75 -18.21
C GLY A 169 3.60 1.34 -17.95
N SER A 170 2.64 2.25 -18.17
CA SER A 170 1.21 1.94 -18.05
C SER A 170 0.73 0.93 -19.10
N ASP A 171 1.27 0.99 -20.33
CA ASP A 171 1.06 -0.04 -21.36
C ASP A 171 2.13 -1.13 -21.24
N VAL A 172 1.92 -2.06 -20.32
CA VAL A 172 2.79 -3.25 -20.17
C VAL A 172 2.78 -4.12 -21.43
N GLY A 173 1.71 -4.05 -22.24
CA GLY A 173 1.62 -4.77 -23.53
C GLY A 173 2.73 -4.45 -24.52
N ALA A 174 3.38 -3.30 -24.38
CA ALA A 174 4.49 -2.84 -25.22
C ALA A 174 5.89 -3.36 -24.81
N LEU A 175 6.00 -4.22 -23.78
CA LEU A 175 7.29 -4.75 -23.32
C LEU A 175 8.00 -5.57 -24.43
N ARG A 176 9.35 -5.51 -24.43
CA ARG A 176 10.23 -6.09 -25.44
C ARG A 176 11.23 -7.10 -24.88
N ALA A 177 11.38 -7.23 -23.56
CA ALA A 177 12.24 -8.25 -22.97
C ALA A 177 11.87 -9.64 -23.52
N THR A 178 12.88 -10.45 -23.80
CA THR A 178 12.73 -11.78 -24.40
C THR A 178 13.18 -12.89 -23.47
N ALA A 179 12.57 -14.05 -23.62
CA ALA A 179 12.93 -15.30 -22.94
C ALA A 179 13.07 -16.40 -23.97
N THR A 180 14.31 -16.81 -24.29
CA THR A 180 14.60 -17.84 -25.29
C THR A 180 14.79 -19.18 -24.60
N PRO A 181 13.99 -20.23 -24.95
CA PRO A 181 14.15 -21.55 -24.35
C PRO A 181 15.49 -22.19 -24.70
N ARG A 182 16.11 -22.87 -23.74
CA ARG A 182 17.42 -23.52 -23.89
C ARG A 182 17.33 -25.04 -24.11
N GLY A 183 16.15 -25.64 -23.94
CA GLY A 183 15.94 -27.08 -24.08
C GLY A 183 16.21 -27.90 -22.82
N ASP A 184 16.71 -27.28 -21.74
CA ASP A 184 16.94 -27.89 -20.42
C ASP A 184 15.87 -27.49 -19.39
N GLY A 185 14.80 -26.85 -19.83
CA GLY A 185 13.73 -26.32 -18.96
C GLY A 185 13.97 -24.87 -18.50
N THR A 186 15.15 -24.31 -18.78
CA THR A 186 15.49 -22.92 -18.49
C THR A 186 15.32 -22.02 -19.71
N TYR A 187 15.27 -20.73 -19.48
CA TYR A 187 15.16 -19.68 -20.50
C TYR A 187 16.29 -18.65 -20.33
N ALA A 188 16.89 -18.24 -21.44
CA ALA A 188 17.81 -17.12 -21.47
C ALA A 188 17.00 -15.82 -21.56
N ILE A 189 17.01 -15.04 -20.48
CA ILE A 189 16.29 -13.77 -20.37
C ILE A 189 17.18 -12.64 -20.87
N ARG A 190 16.64 -11.78 -21.74
CA ARG A 190 17.36 -10.61 -22.28
C ARG A 190 16.46 -9.39 -22.35
N GLY A 191 16.99 -8.25 -21.89
CA GLY A 191 16.29 -6.96 -21.93
C GLY A 191 16.62 -6.09 -20.74
N GLN A 192 16.07 -4.87 -20.75
CA GLN A 192 16.24 -3.90 -19.68
C GLN A 192 14.93 -3.70 -18.94
N LYS A 193 15.00 -3.68 -17.62
CA LYS A 193 13.90 -3.31 -16.72
C LYS A 193 14.27 -2.07 -15.94
N ILE A 194 13.31 -1.13 -15.82
CA ILE A 194 13.53 0.15 -15.13
C ILE A 194 12.56 0.30 -13.95
N TYR A 195 12.90 1.17 -13.01
CA TYR A 195 12.13 1.44 -11.80
C TYR A 195 11.92 0.21 -10.90
N ILE A 196 12.92 -0.68 -10.86
CA ILE A 196 12.82 -1.90 -10.05
C ILE A 196 13.22 -1.59 -8.61
N SER A 197 12.22 -1.49 -7.74
CA SER A 197 12.42 -1.28 -6.31
C SER A 197 13.15 -2.47 -5.70
N PHE A 198 14.19 -2.21 -4.92
CA PHE A 198 15.07 -3.24 -4.35
C PHE A 198 15.57 -4.26 -5.36
N GLY A 199 15.73 -3.84 -6.63
CA GLY A 199 16.29 -4.69 -7.69
C GLY A 199 17.70 -5.15 -7.42
N ASP A 200 18.46 -4.42 -6.62
CA ASP A 200 19.73 -4.81 -6.05
C ASP A 200 19.92 -4.19 -4.67
N HIS A 201 20.54 -4.93 -3.75
CA HIS A 201 20.90 -4.50 -2.40
C HIS A 201 21.82 -5.55 -1.75
N ASP A 202 22.39 -5.22 -0.58
CA ASP A 202 23.31 -6.07 0.18
C ASP A 202 22.75 -6.54 1.54
N MET A 203 21.40 -6.58 1.70
CA MET A 203 20.76 -6.99 2.96
C MET A 203 20.46 -8.48 3.04
N ALA A 204 20.18 -9.14 1.90
CA ALA A 204 19.81 -10.54 1.79
C ALA A 204 20.79 -11.33 0.93
N ASP A 205 20.84 -12.65 1.11
CA ASP A 205 21.78 -13.53 0.41
C ASP A 205 21.44 -13.71 -1.08
N ASN A 206 20.17 -13.62 -1.46
CA ASN A 206 19.72 -13.66 -2.85
C ASN A 206 18.51 -12.75 -3.07
N ILE A 207 18.30 -12.38 -4.33
CA ILE A 207 17.12 -11.63 -4.79
C ILE A 207 16.46 -12.44 -5.90
N ILE A 208 15.18 -12.71 -5.76
CA ILE A 208 14.40 -13.48 -6.73
C ILE A 208 13.55 -12.51 -7.54
N HIS A 209 13.94 -12.29 -8.78
CA HIS A 209 13.25 -11.41 -9.71
C HIS A 209 12.12 -12.14 -10.41
N LEU A 210 10.88 -11.64 -10.30
CA LEU A 210 9.75 -12.06 -11.10
C LEU A 210 9.68 -11.17 -12.34
N VAL A 211 10.12 -11.71 -13.49
CA VAL A 211 10.37 -10.95 -14.73
C VAL A 211 9.32 -11.26 -15.79
N LEU A 212 8.64 -10.23 -16.29
CA LEU A 212 7.79 -10.34 -17.47
C LEU A 212 8.63 -10.27 -18.75
N ALA A 213 8.49 -11.30 -19.61
CA ALA A 213 9.18 -11.35 -20.89
C ALA A 213 8.33 -12.10 -21.94
N ARG A 214 8.78 -12.06 -23.21
CA ARG A 214 8.15 -12.74 -24.34
C ARG A 214 9.01 -13.90 -24.81
N THR A 215 8.38 -15.03 -25.00
CA THR A 215 8.97 -16.17 -25.71
C THR A 215 8.95 -15.94 -27.23
N PRO A 216 9.72 -16.69 -28.01
CA PRO A 216 9.62 -16.67 -29.47
C PRO A 216 8.17 -16.92 -29.93
N ASP A 217 7.74 -16.22 -30.97
CA ASP A 217 6.39 -16.33 -31.57
C ASP A 217 5.23 -15.94 -30.65
N ALA A 218 5.51 -15.27 -29.53
CA ALA A 218 4.47 -14.76 -28.61
C ALA A 218 3.54 -13.76 -29.30
N PRO A 219 2.22 -13.85 -29.13
CA PRO A 219 1.30 -12.87 -29.67
C PRO A 219 1.56 -11.46 -29.13
N ALA A 220 1.24 -10.43 -29.90
CA ALA A 220 1.39 -9.04 -29.49
C ALA A 220 0.47 -8.69 -28.31
N GLY A 221 0.83 -7.61 -27.59
CA GLY A 221 0.06 -7.10 -26.45
C GLY A 221 0.22 -7.98 -25.21
N THR A 222 -0.66 -7.80 -24.24
CA THR A 222 -0.60 -8.46 -22.93
C THR A 222 -0.80 -9.97 -22.99
N LYS A 223 -1.46 -10.48 -24.04
CA LYS A 223 -1.75 -11.92 -24.21
C LYS A 223 -0.51 -12.77 -24.54
N GLY A 224 0.61 -12.17 -24.93
CA GLY A 224 1.86 -12.88 -25.24
C GLY A 224 2.93 -12.76 -24.15
N ILE A 225 2.56 -12.34 -22.96
CA ILE A 225 3.51 -12.11 -21.86
C ILE A 225 3.54 -13.34 -20.96
N SER A 226 4.75 -13.82 -20.67
CA SER A 226 5.02 -14.90 -19.72
C SER A 226 5.79 -14.36 -18.50
N LEU A 227 5.70 -15.06 -17.38
CA LEU A 227 6.39 -14.72 -16.14
C LEU A 227 7.53 -15.69 -15.88
N PHE A 228 8.70 -15.14 -15.53
CA PHE A 228 9.91 -15.92 -15.26
C PHE A 228 10.45 -15.61 -13.88
N LEU A 229 10.88 -16.64 -13.16
CA LEU A 229 11.65 -16.57 -11.94
C LEU A 229 13.13 -16.49 -12.33
N VAL A 230 13.82 -15.42 -11.96
CA VAL A 230 15.22 -15.16 -12.31
C VAL A 230 15.98 -14.77 -11.05
N PRO A 231 16.73 -15.69 -10.43
CA PRO A 231 17.49 -15.36 -9.22
C PRO A 231 18.71 -14.50 -9.56
N LYS A 232 19.10 -13.59 -8.68
CA LYS A 232 20.32 -12.78 -8.81
C LYS A 232 21.58 -13.66 -8.82
N TYR A 233 21.61 -14.65 -7.92
CA TYR A 233 22.62 -15.70 -7.90
C TYR A 233 21.95 -17.04 -8.22
N ARG A 234 22.47 -17.78 -9.20
CA ARG A 234 21.99 -19.11 -9.55
C ARG A 234 22.18 -20.05 -8.37
N LEU A 235 21.26 -20.98 -8.20
CA LEU A 235 21.36 -21.95 -7.11
C LEU A 235 22.34 -23.07 -7.53
N ASP A 236 23.17 -23.48 -6.59
CA ASP A 236 24.02 -24.66 -6.71
C ASP A 236 23.22 -25.96 -6.53
N ALA A 237 23.89 -27.11 -6.55
CA ALA A 237 23.26 -28.42 -6.40
C ALA A 237 22.60 -28.63 -5.01
N ASP A 238 23.03 -27.87 -4.01
CA ASP A 238 22.51 -27.93 -2.64
C ASP A 238 21.41 -26.89 -2.39
N GLY A 239 21.07 -26.09 -3.43
CA GLY A 239 20.04 -25.04 -3.37
C GLY A 239 20.51 -23.72 -2.73
N ASN A 240 21.81 -23.51 -2.60
CA ASN A 240 22.38 -22.26 -2.07
C ASN A 240 22.74 -21.29 -3.20
N PRO A 241 22.82 -19.97 -2.92
CA PRO A 241 23.30 -18.99 -3.89
C PRO A 241 24.74 -19.31 -4.33
N GLY A 242 24.93 -19.47 -5.64
CA GLY A 242 26.19 -19.79 -6.29
C GLY A 242 26.69 -18.66 -7.20
N GLU A 243 26.85 -18.95 -8.49
CA GLU A 243 27.36 -17.98 -9.47
C GLU A 243 26.34 -16.85 -9.76
N ALA A 244 26.85 -15.66 -10.06
CA ALA A 244 26.04 -14.54 -10.53
C ALA A 244 25.32 -14.89 -11.84
N ASN A 245 24.06 -14.45 -11.97
CA ASN A 245 23.17 -14.86 -13.04
C ASN A 245 23.08 -13.85 -14.21
N GLY A 246 24.19 -13.19 -14.59
CA GLY A 246 24.21 -12.29 -15.74
C GLY A 246 23.24 -11.10 -15.66
N ILE A 247 22.86 -10.68 -14.45
CA ILE A 247 22.03 -9.50 -14.18
C ILE A 247 22.96 -8.37 -13.74
N LYS A 248 22.84 -7.22 -14.41
CA LYS A 248 23.64 -6.03 -14.09
C LYS A 248 22.75 -4.90 -13.60
N THR A 249 23.10 -4.31 -12.47
CA THR A 249 22.54 -3.02 -12.04
C THR A 249 23.26 -1.91 -12.80
N VAL A 250 22.56 -1.31 -13.76
CA VAL A 250 23.15 -0.25 -14.63
C VAL A 250 23.21 1.07 -13.89
N SER A 251 22.14 1.40 -13.18
CA SER A 251 22.02 2.61 -12.39
C SER A 251 20.94 2.46 -11.31
N ILE A 252 20.92 3.37 -10.37
CA ILE A 252 19.79 3.62 -9.47
C ILE A 252 19.28 5.03 -9.69
N GLU A 253 17.95 5.21 -9.53
CA GLU A 253 17.32 6.50 -9.76
C GLU A 253 17.59 7.49 -8.61
N HIS A 254 17.89 8.73 -8.97
CA HIS A 254 17.92 9.86 -8.03
C HIS A 254 16.50 10.41 -7.90
N LYS A 255 15.90 10.28 -6.73
CA LYS A 255 14.46 10.49 -6.52
C LYS A 255 14.15 11.65 -5.58
N MET A 256 12.92 12.13 -5.62
CA MET A 256 12.37 13.15 -4.72
C MET A 256 12.36 12.68 -3.25
N GLY A 257 12.08 11.38 -3.01
CA GLY A 257 11.98 10.76 -1.69
C GLY A 257 12.30 9.27 -1.74
N ILE A 258 12.07 8.58 -0.63
CA ILE A 258 12.39 7.14 -0.44
C ILE A 258 13.82 6.81 -0.87
N ASN A 259 14.79 7.64 -0.46
CA ASN A 259 16.17 7.56 -0.94
C ASN A 259 16.89 6.26 -0.53
N ALA A 260 16.45 5.63 0.57
CA ALA A 260 16.95 4.31 0.99
C ALA A 260 16.24 3.13 0.32
N SER A 261 15.23 3.36 -0.54
CA SER A 261 14.67 2.32 -1.40
C SER A 261 15.38 2.39 -2.76
N PRO A 262 16.37 1.52 -3.06
CA PRO A 262 17.06 1.56 -4.33
C PRO A 262 16.08 1.23 -5.45
N THR A 263 15.97 2.13 -6.41
CA THR A 263 15.12 1.98 -7.59
C THR A 263 16.03 1.74 -8.78
N CYS A 264 16.17 0.48 -9.16
CA CYS A 264 17.23 0.03 -10.07
C CYS A 264 16.79 0.03 -11.52
N VAL A 265 17.75 0.29 -12.40
CA VAL A 265 17.74 -0.11 -13.80
C VAL A 265 18.52 -1.42 -13.92
N LEU A 266 17.83 -2.51 -14.26
CA LEU A 266 18.42 -3.84 -14.39
C LEU A 266 18.55 -4.23 -15.86
N GLN A 267 19.74 -4.70 -16.23
CA GLN A 267 20.03 -5.26 -17.55
C GLN A 267 20.23 -6.77 -17.45
N PHE A 268 19.45 -7.52 -18.20
CA PHE A 268 19.47 -8.98 -18.24
C PHE A 268 20.19 -9.46 -19.52
N GLY A 269 21.11 -10.41 -19.38
CA GLY A 269 21.68 -11.17 -20.49
C GLY A 269 22.64 -10.41 -21.40
N GLU A 270 23.26 -9.31 -20.95
CA GLU A 270 24.25 -8.54 -21.72
C GLU A 270 25.68 -8.96 -21.35
N GLU A 271 25.97 -9.11 -20.07
CA GLU A 271 27.28 -9.53 -19.55
C GLU A 271 27.19 -10.99 -19.03
N GLY A 272 26.90 -11.95 -19.91
CA GLY A 272 26.62 -13.34 -19.57
C GLY A 272 25.12 -13.69 -19.66
N GLU A 273 24.80 -14.97 -19.60
CA GLU A 273 23.40 -15.40 -19.67
C GLU A 273 22.66 -15.16 -18.35
N SER A 274 21.49 -14.50 -18.42
CA SER A 274 20.53 -14.47 -17.33
C SER A 274 19.56 -15.64 -17.49
N LEU A 275 19.66 -16.61 -16.62
CA LEU A 275 18.81 -17.81 -16.67
C LEU A 275 17.57 -17.66 -15.78
N GLY A 276 16.43 -18.01 -16.33
CA GLY A 276 15.16 -18.00 -15.63
C GLY A 276 14.34 -19.25 -15.85
N GLU A 277 13.37 -19.48 -14.99
CA GLU A 277 12.42 -20.57 -15.06
C GLU A 277 11.01 -20.00 -15.31
N LEU A 278 10.23 -20.64 -16.16
CA LEU A 278 8.84 -20.22 -16.44
C LEU A 278 7.96 -20.48 -15.20
N ILE A 279 7.20 -19.47 -14.77
CA ILE A 279 6.18 -19.59 -13.73
C ILE A 279 4.81 -19.73 -14.38
N GLY A 280 4.13 -20.83 -14.09
CA GLY A 280 2.83 -21.16 -14.67
C GLY A 280 2.90 -21.44 -16.18
N PRO A 281 1.78 -21.36 -16.91
CA PRO A 281 1.76 -21.59 -18.33
C PRO A 281 2.38 -20.44 -19.12
N GLU A 282 2.96 -20.77 -20.29
CA GLU A 282 3.35 -19.77 -21.28
C GLU A 282 2.16 -18.87 -21.65
N PHE A 283 2.39 -17.57 -21.81
CA PHE A 283 1.37 -16.52 -22.00
C PHE A 283 0.43 -16.28 -20.78
N GLY A 284 0.68 -16.95 -19.66
CA GLY A 284 -0.03 -16.76 -18.40
C GLY A 284 0.54 -15.66 -17.51
N GLY A 285 1.61 -14.97 -17.95
CA GLY A 285 2.40 -14.06 -17.11
C GLY A 285 1.61 -12.90 -16.51
N MET A 286 0.68 -12.32 -17.28
CA MET A 286 -0.16 -11.23 -16.75
C MET A 286 -1.07 -11.71 -15.62
N ARG A 287 -1.66 -12.89 -15.72
CA ARG A 287 -2.52 -13.45 -14.65
C ARG A 287 -1.73 -13.71 -13.38
N ALA A 288 -0.54 -14.29 -13.51
CA ALA A 288 0.34 -14.55 -12.38
C ALA A 288 0.83 -13.23 -11.73
N MET A 289 1.22 -12.26 -12.54
CA MET A 289 1.66 -10.95 -12.06
C MET A 289 0.52 -10.15 -11.39
N PHE A 290 -0.74 -10.29 -11.85
CA PHE A 290 -1.88 -9.64 -11.20
C PHE A 290 -2.10 -10.13 -9.77
N THR A 291 -1.76 -11.37 -9.44
CA THR A 291 -1.80 -11.87 -8.05
C THR A 291 -0.86 -11.04 -7.16
N MET A 292 0.37 -10.81 -7.60
CA MET A 292 1.32 -9.94 -6.90
C MET A 292 0.88 -8.46 -6.88
N MET A 293 0.40 -7.95 -8.03
CA MET A 293 0.00 -6.55 -8.15
C MET A 293 -1.21 -6.18 -7.28
N ASN A 294 -2.18 -7.08 -7.07
CA ASN A 294 -3.33 -6.78 -6.22
C ASN A 294 -2.90 -6.59 -4.76
N ASN A 295 -2.01 -7.46 -4.25
CA ASN A 295 -1.39 -7.26 -2.94
C ASN A 295 -0.56 -5.97 -2.88
N ALA A 296 0.25 -5.71 -3.90
CA ALA A 296 1.05 -4.49 -3.99
C ALA A 296 0.18 -3.22 -3.93
N ARG A 297 -0.98 -3.19 -4.60
CA ARG A 297 -1.90 -2.04 -4.61
C ARG A 297 -2.50 -1.74 -3.24
N LEU A 298 -2.92 -2.76 -2.48
CA LEU A 298 -3.38 -2.58 -1.10
C LEU A 298 -2.24 -2.07 -0.21
N ASN A 299 -1.04 -2.64 -0.34
CA ASN A 299 0.15 -2.20 0.38
C ASN A 299 0.56 -0.75 0.01
N VAL A 300 0.37 -0.32 -1.24
CA VAL A 300 0.57 1.08 -1.64
C VAL A 300 -0.49 2.00 -1.00
N GLY A 301 -1.74 1.57 -0.91
CA GLY A 301 -2.75 2.28 -0.11
C GLY A 301 -2.33 2.41 1.35
N LEU A 302 -1.74 1.35 1.92
CA LEU A 302 -1.23 1.32 3.28
C LEU A 302 -0.07 2.30 3.49
N GLN A 303 0.77 2.56 2.48
CA GLN A 303 1.82 3.60 2.55
C GLN A 303 1.24 4.99 2.85
N GLY A 304 0.01 5.26 2.38
CA GLY A 304 -0.72 6.47 2.76
C GLY A 304 -0.98 6.54 4.27
N VAL A 305 -1.40 5.42 4.88
CA VAL A 305 -1.60 5.31 6.34
C VAL A 305 -0.27 5.50 7.08
N GLN A 306 0.77 4.81 6.63
CA GLN A 306 2.12 4.82 7.22
C GLN A 306 2.69 6.23 7.31
N ILE A 307 2.67 6.96 6.21
CA ILE A 307 3.17 8.35 6.16
C ILE A 307 2.25 9.30 6.93
N ALA A 308 0.93 9.12 6.83
CA ALA A 308 -0.02 9.92 7.59
C ALA A 308 0.19 9.78 9.11
N GLU A 309 0.43 8.57 9.59
CA GLU A 309 0.73 8.30 11.00
C GLU A 309 2.02 9.00 11.45
N GLY A 310 3.14 8.77 10.76
CA GLY A 310 4.43 9.39 11.10
C GLY A 310 4.37 10.91 11.06
N ALA A 311 3.76 11.49 10.02
CA ALA A 311 3.59 12.93 9.88
C ALA A 311 2.69 13.52 10.98
N THR A 312 1.61 12.81 11.36
CA THR A 312 0.69 13.24 12.42
C THR A 312 1.39 13.26 13.78
N GLN A 313 2.11 12.21 14.13
CA GLN A 313 2.88 12.16 15.38
C GLN A 313 3.90 13.28 15.45
N LYS A 314 4.64 13.52 14.37
CA LYS A 314 5.66 14.58 14.31
C LYS A 314 5.03 15.96 14.43
N ALA A 315 3.93 16.22 13.72
CA ALA A 315 3.20 17.49 13.79
C ALA A 315 2.61 17.75 15.18
N LEU A 316 2.04 16.71 15.81
CA LEU A 316 1.49 16.81 17.16
C LEU A 316 2.58 17.10 18.19
N TRP A 317 3.73 16.41 18.10
CA TRP A 317 4.87 16.70 18.96
C TRP A 317 5.33 18.15 18.82
N PHE A 318 5.55 18.61 17.59
CA PHE A 318 5.97 19.99 17.33
C PHE A 318 4.94 21.02 17.84
N ALA A 319 3.66 20.78 17.62
CA ALA A 319 2.59 21.71 18.02
C ALA A 319 2.46 21.85 19.54
N ARG A 320 2.86 20.86 20.33
CA ARG A 320 2.90 20.92 21.79
C ARG A 320 4.10 21.71 22.32
N GLU A 321 5.24 21.62 21.65
CA GLU A 321 6.50 22.25 22.09
C GLU A 321 6.62 23.69 21.61
N ARG A 322 6.12 24.01 20.41
CA ARG A 322 6.25 25.32 19.79
C ARG A 322 5.30 26.32 20.43
N VAL A 323 5.86 27.33 21.15
CA VAL A 323 5.10 28.46 21.70
C VAL A 323 5.16 29.61 20.70
N GLN A 324 3.99 30.17 20.34
CA GLN A 324 3.92 31.34 19.45
C GLN A 324 2.57 32.07 19.60
N SER A 325 2.61 33.33 19.92
CA SER A 325 1.46 34.23 20.10
C SER A 325 0.45 33.77 21.17
N ALA A 326 -0.32 34.73 21.67
CA ALA A 326 -1.44 34.44 22.56
C ALA A 326 -2.63 33.89 21.76
N ARG A 327 -3.40 33.01 22.37
CA ARG A 327 -4.67 32.52 21.78
C ARG A 327 -5.70 33.66 21.76
N ALA A 328 -6.30 33.91 20.62
CA ALA A 328 -7.34 34.93 20.48
C ALA A 328 -8.50 34.71 21.48
N GLY A 329 -8.84 35.70 22.24
CA GLY A 329 -9.93 35.67 23.24
C GLY A 329 -9.60 34.97 24.57
N ALA A 330 -8.35 34.50 24.79
CA ALA A 330 -7.99 33.71 25.98
C ALA A 330 -6.79 34.29 26.79
N GLY A 331 -6.46 35.59 26.64
CA GLY A 331 -5.36 36.23 27.37
C GLY A 331 -4.33 36.89 26.48
N ARG A 332 -3.18 37.28 27.07
CA ARG A 332 -2.08 37.98 26.36
C ARG A 332 -0.79 37.14 26.29
N ASP A 333 -0.69 36.11 27.12
CA ASP A 333 0.52 35.29 27.18
C ASP A 333 0.61 34.34 25.99
N PRO A 334 1.80 34.16 25.39
CA PRO A 334 2.01 33.20 24.35
C PRO A 334 1.70 31.78 24.82
N VAL A 335 1.09 30.99 23.94
CA VAL A 335 0.71 29.57 24.20
C VAL A 335 1.37 28.63 23.19
N ALA A 336 1.37 27.33 23.48
CA ALA A 336 1.74 26.32 22.52
C ALA A 336 0.80 26.40 21.29
N ILE A 337 1.34 26.22 20.08
CA ILE A 337 0.54 26.44 18.86
C ILE A 337 -0.64 25.48 18.75
N ILE A 338 -0.60 24.33 19.44
CA ILE A 338 -1.74 23.40 19.55
C ILE A 338 -3.00 24.08 20.13
N GLU A 339 -2.88 25.18 20.86
CA GLU A 339 -4.01 25.92 21.42
C GLU A 339 -4.74 26.79 20.37
N HIS A 340 -4.13 27.04 19.21
CA HIS A 340 -4.77 27.84 18.16
C HIS A 340 -5.79 27.03 17.38
N PRO A 341 -7.00 27.57 17.11
CA PRO A 341 -8.10 26.84 16.47
C PRO A 341 -7.74 26.24 15.10
N ASP A 342 -6.96 26.94 14.27
CA ASP A 342 -6.59 26.43 12.95
C ASP A 342 -5.58 25.28 13.04
N VAL A 343 -4.63 25.35 13.96
CA VAL A 343 -3.69 24.23 14.23
C VAL A 343 -4.47 23.00 14.72
N ARG A 344 -5.45 23.17 15.63
CA ARG A 344 -6.30 22.08 16.08
C ARG A 344 -7.14 21.49 14.95
N ARG A 345 -7.67 22.34 14.06
CA ARG A 345 -8.42 21.88 12.87
C ARG A 345 -7.53 21.00 11.99
N MET A 346 -6.30 21.42 11.70
CA MET A 346 -5.34 20.64 10.92
C MET A 346 -5.00 19.32 11.62
N LEU A 347 -4.68 19.32 12.90
CA LEU A 347 -4.35 18.12 13.68
C LEU A 347 -5.53 17.12 13.73
N LEU A 348 -6.77 17.63 13.90
CA LEU A 348 -7.96 16.76 13.86
C LEU A 348 -8.19 16.17 12.47
N ARG A 349 -7.96 16.96 11.39
CA ARG A 349 -8.05 16.44 10.01
C ARG A 349 -7.00 15.35 9.76
N MET A 350 -5.76 15.57 10.20
CA MET A 350 -4.69 14.57 10.11
C MET A 350 -5.06 13.30 10.85
N LYS A 351 -5.48 13.40 12.12
CA LYS A 351 -5.82 12.24 12.94
C LYS A 351 -7.05 11.50 12.40
N ALA A 352 -8.15 12.18 12.16
CA ALA A 352 -9.38 11.58 11.66
C ALA A 352 -9.18 10.95 10.26
N GLY A 353 -8.41 11.61 9.39
CA GLY A 353 -8.04 11.08 8.08
C GLY A 353 -7.18 9.82 8.18
N THR A 354 -6.15 9.81 9.03
CA THR A 354 -5.31 8.62 9.25
C THR A 354 -6.13 7.43 9.75
N GLU A 355 -7.04 7.65 10.71
CA GLU A 355 -7.92 6.61 11.24
C GLU A 355 -8.88 6.07 10.16
N ALA A 356 -9.43 6.96 9.31
CA ALA A 356 -10.37 6.60 8.26
C ALA A 356 -9.71 5.75 7.16
N ILE A 357 -8.52 6.15 6.68
CA ILE A 357 -7.80 5.34 5.67
C ILE A 357 -7.28 4.02 6.27
N ARG A 358 -6.85 3.99 7.54
CA ARG A 358 -6.49 2.74 8.23
C ARG A 358 -7.66 1.79 8.28
N ALA A 359 -8.85 2.26 8.65
CA ALA A 359 -10.06 1.44 8.68
C ALA A 359 -10.39 0.86 7.30
N LEU A 360 -10.27 1.65 6.23
CA LEU A 360 -10.50 1.20 4.85
C LEU A 360 -9.51 0.10 4.43
N LEU A 361 -8.23 0.28 4.72
CA LEU A 361 -7.18 -0.70 4.39
C LEU A 361 -7.35 -2.00 5.19
N TYR A 362 -7.64 -1.90 6.49
CA TYR A 362 -7.84 -3.08 7.34
C TYR A 362 -9.15 -3.82 7.00
N TYR A 363 -10.20 -3.11 6.61
CA TYR A 363 -11.41 -3.73 6.07
C TYR A 363 -11.09 -4.50 4.78
N ALA A 364 -10.36 -3.88 3.86
CA ALA A 364 -9.95 -4.54 2.62
C ALA A 364 -9.07 -5.77 2.88
N SER A 365 -8.13 -5.70 3.83
CA SER A 365 -7.28 -6.85 4.20
C SER A 365 -8.09 -7.99 4.84
N GLY A 366 -9.08 -7.69 5.67
CA GLY A 366 -10.01 -8.69 6.20
C GLY A 366 -10.87 -9.36 5.12
N GLN A 367 -11.20 -8.64 4.04
CA GLN A 367 -11.85 -9.26 2.88
C GLN A 367 -10.91 -10.20 2.11
N VAL A 368 -9.59 -9.92 2.08
CA VAL A 368 -8.58 -10.87 1.54
C VAL A 368 -8.61 -12.17 2.35
N ASP A 369 -8.62 -12.07 3.68
CA ASP A 369 -8.70 -13.25 4.54
C ASP A 369 -9.98 -14.07 4.31
N ARG A 370 -11.14 -13.40 4.21
CA ARG A 370 -12.41 -14.06 3.88
C ARG A 370 -12.40 -14.70 2.49
N ALA A 371 -11.78 -14.04 1.50
CA ALA A 371 -11.60 -14.61 0.18
C ALA A 371 -10.73 -15.88 0.21
N ASN A 372 -9.68 -15.89 1.03
CA ASN A 372 -8.81 -17.06 1.24
C ASN A 372 -9.53 -18.20 1.99
N LEU A 373 -10.56 -17.89 2.77
CA LEU A 373 -11.46 -18.87 3.39
C LEU A 373 -12.58 -19.33 2.45
N GLY A 374 -12.68 -18.79 1.22
CA GLY A 374 -13.73 -19.12 0.27
C GLY A 374 -15.09 -18.52 0.58
N VAL A 375 -15.16 -17.46 1.37
CA VAL A 375 -16.41 -16.75 1.67
C VAL A 375 -16.97 -16.14 0.39
N PRO A 376 -18.22 -16.45 0.00
CA PRO A 376 -18.82 -15.93 -1.22
C PRO A 376 -18.86 -14.40 -1.27
N GLY A 377 -18.51 -13.81 -2.40
CA GLY A 377 -18.49 -12.34 -2.59
C GLY A 377 -17.28 -11.62 -2.03
N ALA A 378 -16.47 -12.25 -1.18
CA ALA A 378 -15.30 -11.60 -0.58
C ALA A 378 -14.23 -11.23 -1.61
N ARG A 379 -14.00 -12.06 -2.63
CA ARG A 379 -13.04 -11.77 -3.71
C ARG A 379 -13.47 -10.54 -4.51
N GLU A 380 -14.74 -10.48 -4.88
CA GLU A 380 -15.31 -9.35 -5.61
C GLU A 380 -15.26 -8.07 -4.77
N MET A 381 -15.47 -8.18 -3.45
CA MET A 381 -15.33 -7.06 -2.53
C MET A 381 -13.88 -6.55 -2.45
N VAL A 382 -12.87 -7.44 -2.36
CA VAL A 382 -11.44 -7.04 -2.46
C VAL A 382 -11.19 -6.30 -3.76
N ASP A 383 -11.70 -6.80 -4.86
CA ASP A 383 -11.53 -6.21 -6.18
C ASP A 383 -12.15 -4.81 -6.29
N LEU A 384 -13.31 -4.58 -5.66
CA LEU A 384 -13.96 -3.27 -5.58
C LEU A 384 -13.19 -2.31 -4.67
N LEU A 385 -12.74 -2.79 -3.50
CA LEU A 385 -12.08 -1.95 -2.50
C LEU A 385 -10.65 -1.53 -2.89
N THR A 386 -9.95 -2.34 -3.68
CA THR A 386 -8.55 -2.09 -4.04
C THR A 386 -8.31 -0.71 -4.68
N PRO A 387 -9.04 -0.28 -5.73
CA PRO A 387 -8.88 1.06 -6.29
C PRO A 387 -9.25 2.17 -5.30
N LEU A 388 -10.25 1.96 -4.45
CA LEU A 388 -10.66 2.93 -3.42
C LEU A 388 -9.56 3.11 -2.38
N ALA A 389 -9.06 2.01 -1.84
CA ALA A 389 -8.04 1.98 -0.80
C ALA A 389 -6.71 2.57 -1.29
N LYS A 390 -6.28 2.18 -2.50
CA LYS A 390 -5.04 2.70 -3.11
C LYS A 390 -5.12 4.19 -3.40
N THR A 391 -6.20 4.64 -4.04
CA THR A 391 -6.34 6.04 -4.46
C THR A 391 -6.51 6.94 -3.24
N TYR A 392 -7.50 6.68 -2.40
CA TYR A 392 -7.80 7.54 -1.25
C TYR A 392 -6.71 7.49 -0.18
N GLY A 393 -6.14 6.30 0.10
CA GLY A 393 -5.03 6.17 1.04
C GLY A 393 -3.85 7.04 0.67
N THR A 394 -3.43 7.01 -0.60
CA THR A 394 -2.26 7.78 -1.06
C THR A 394 -2.54 9.27 -1.25
N ASP A 395 -3.76 9.66 -1.66
CA ASP A 395 -4.14 11.07 -1.79
C ASP A 395 -4.23 11.74 -0.43
N LEU A 396 -4.97 11.13 0.51
CA LEU A 396 -5.11 11.67 1.84
C LEU A 396 -3.80 11.61 2.63
N GLY A 397 -3.00 10.55 2.44
CA GLY A 397 -1.64 10.47 3.01
C GLY A 397 -0.75 11.63 2.57
N SER A 398 -0.82 12.00 1.29
CA SER A 398 -0.09 13.16 0.74
C SER A 398 -0.61 14.49 1.31
N GLU A 399 -1.92 14.65 1.44
CA GLU A 399 -2.53 15.83 2.08
C GLU A 399 -2.09 15.95 3.54
N ILE A 400 -2.14 14.85 4.30
CA ILE A 400 -1.74 14.82 5.71
C ILE A 400 -0.26 15.15 5.86
N ALA A 401 0.61 14.62 5.03
CA ALA A 401 2.03 14.96 5.04
C ALA A 401 2.27 16.47 4.76
N SER A 402 1.52 17.05 3.82
CA SER A 402 1.54 18.50 3.53
C SER A 402 1.06 19.33 4.73
N LEU A 403 -0.01 18.91 5.40
CA LEU A 403 -0.48 19.55 6.64
C LEU A 403 0.57 19.46 7.76
N GLY A 404 1.31 18.34 7.83
CA GLY A 404 2.44 18.19 8.74
C GLY A 404 3.51 19.28 8.52
N VAL A 405 3.89 19.53 7.26
CA VAL A 405 4.79 20.63 6.90
C VAL A 405 4.19 21.99 7.29
N GLN A 406 2.89 22.21 7.01
CA GLN A 406 2.18 23.45 7.32
C GLN A 406 2.18 23.76 8.83
N ILE A 407 1.94 22.76 9.69
CA ILE A 407 1.94 22.91 11.15
C ILE A 407 3.32 23.32 11.67
N HIS A 408 4.40 22.85 11.06
CA HIS A 408 5.75 23.24 11.41
C HIS A 408 6.11 24.68 10.94
N GLY A 409 5.28 25.30 10.08
CA GLY A 409 5.57 26.60 9.50
C GLY A 409 6.87 26.61 8.71
N GLY A 410 7.66 27.68 8.77
CA GLY A 410 8.95 27.76 8.06
C GLY A 410 9.91 26.61 8.38
N MET A 411 9.88 26.10 9.61
CA MET A 411 10.68 24.93 10.01
C MET A 411 10.25 23.64 9.29
N GLY A 412 9.00 23.52 8.86
CA GLY A 412 8.53 22.37 8.07
C GLY A 412 9.13 22.32 6.66
N TYR A 413 9.55 23.48 6.14
CA TYR A 413 10.22 23.59 4.83
C TYR A 413 11.74 23.34 4.90
N VAL A 414 12.29 23.33 6.12
CA VAL A 414 13.72 23.10 6.38
C VAL A 414 13.97 21.60 6.53
N GLU A 415 14.83 21.05 5.68
CA GLU A 415 15.09 19.60 5.60
C GLU A 415 15.53 18.98 6.93
N GLU A 416 16.35 19.68 7.71
CA GLU A 416 16.90 19.20 8.98
C GLU A 416 15.83 18.84 10.01
N THR A 417 14.64 19.44 9.91
CA THR A 417 13.50 19.09 10.79
C THR A 417 12.90 17.73 10.48
N GLY A 418 13.07 17.24 9.25
CA GLY A 418 12.54 15.97 8.75
C GLY A 418 11.02 15.97 8.55
N ALA A 419 10.33 17.11 8.63
CA ALA A 419 8.90 17.16 8.31
C ALA A 419 8.66 17.04 6.80
N ALA A 420 9.51 17.64 5.97
CA ALA A 420 9.45 17.59 4.52
C ALA A 420 9.67 16.17 3.98
N GLN A 421 10.42 15.33 4.67
CA GLN A 421 10.70 13.95 4.25
C GLN A 421 9.41 13.15 4.05
N TYR A 422 8.43 13.21 4.98
CA TYR A 422 7.14 12.53 4.84
C TYR A 422 6.41 12.92 3.55
N TYR A 423 6.42 14.21 3.22
CA TYR A 423 5.77 14.72 2.00
C TYR A 423 6.50 14.27 0.73
N ARG A 424 7.84 14.23 0.74
CA ARG A 424 8.64 13.74 -0.37
C ARG A 424 8.46 12.23 -0.58
N ASP A 425 8.45 11.46 0.49
CA ASP A 425 8.38 10.00 0.44
C ASP A 425 7.02 9.50 -0.08
N ILE A 426 5.91 10.09 0.35
CA ILE A 426 4.57 9.63 -0.06
C ILE A 426 4.25 9.95 -1.52
N ARG A 427 4.89 10.97 -2.12
CA ARG A 427 4.46 11.49 -3.42
C ARG A 427 4.48 10.43 -4.54
N ILE A 428 5.37 9.46 -4.47
CA ILE A 428 5.46 8.38 -5.44
C ILE A 428 4.25 7.43 -5.39
N ALA A 429 3.62 7.28 -4.23
CA ALA A 429 2.55 6.31 -4.03
C ALA A 429 1.30 6.60 -4.87
N GLN A 430 1.08 7.84 -5.27
CA GLN A 430 0.01 8.22 -6.21
C GLN A 430 0.31 7.84 -7.67
N ILE A 431 1.58 7.52 -7.98
CA ILE A 431 2.07 7.32 -9.35
C ILE A 431 2.27 5.84 -9.68
N TYR A 432 3.02 5.10 -8.84
CA TYR A 432 3.39 3.72 -9.14
C TYR A 432 2.27 2.72 -8.82
N GLU A 433 2.46 1.46 -9.23
CA GLU A 433 1.48 0.35 -9.13
C GLU A 433 0.13 0.68 -9.80
N GLY A 434 0.21 1.43 -10.90
CA GLY A 434 -0.92 2.07 -11.57
C GLY A 434 -1.26 3.39 -10.89
N THR A 435 -1.20 4.49 -11.65
CA THR A 435 -1.55 5.81 -11.13
C THR A 435 -2.94 5.82 -10.52
N ASN A 436 -3.23 6.78 -9.63
CA ASN A 436 -4.58 6.91 -9.06
C ASN A 436 -5.65 7.10 -10.15
N GLY A 437 -5.31 7.77 -11.26
CA GLY A 437 -6.19 7.84 -12.44
C GLY A 437 -6.45 6.47 -13.08
N ILE A 438 -5.44 5.59 -13.18
CA ILE A 438 -5.61 4.22 -13.67
C ILE A 438 -6.48 3.39 -12.71
N GLN A 439 -6.35 3.57 -11.39
CA GLN A 439 -7.22 2.91 -10.41
C GLN A 439 -8.67 3.37 -10.56
N ALA A 440 -8.90 4.69 -10.71
CA ALA A 440 -10.23 5.24 -10.95
C ALA A 440 -10.84 4.74 -12.27
N ALA A 441 -10.04 4.69 -13.34
CA ALA A 441 -10.47 4.13 -14.63
C ALA A 441 -10.81 2.63 -14.51
N ASP A 442 -10.03 1.86 -13.74
CA ASP A 442 -10.30 0.44 -13.47
C ASP A 442 -11.62 0.26 -12.68
N LEU A 443 -11.88 1.11 -11.70
CA LEU A 443 -13.13 1.10 -10.96
C LEU A 443 -14.33 1.19 -11.91
N VAL A 444 -14.39 2.23 -12.75
CA VAL A 444 -15.55 2.48 -13.61
C VAL A 444 -15.59 1.58 -14.84
N GLY A 445 -14.43 1.15 -15.34
CA GLY A 445 -14.32 0.34 -16.56
C GLY A 445 -14.57 -1.16 -16.33
N ARG A 446 -14.22 -1.68 -15.16
CA ARG A 446 -14.25 -3.13 -14.88
C ARG A 446 -15.01 -3.49 -13.60
N LYS A 447 -14.80 -2.73 -12.50
CA LYS A 447 -15.29 -3.14 -11.17
C LYS A 447 -16.78 -2.87 -10.99
N LEU A 448 -17.32 -1.81 -11.57
CA LEU A 448 -18.77 -1.52 -11.50
C LEU A 448 -19.63 -2.61 -12.14
N GLY A 449 -19.10 -3.30 -13.16
CA GLY A 449 -19.84 -4.36 -13.86
C GLY A 449 -19.76 -5.74 -13.18
N MET A 450 -19.00 -5.91 -12.10
CA MET A 450 -18.86 -7.20 -11.44
C MET A 450 -20.20 -7.71 -10.91
N ALA A 451 -20.47 -9.00 -11.14
CA ALA A 451 -21.74 -9.64 -10.77
C ALA A 451 -22.98 -8.83 -11.23
N GLY A 452 -22.93 -8.22 -12.43
CA GLY A 452 -24.03 -7.40 -12.93
C GLY A 452 -24.22 -6.06 -12.18
N GLY A 453 -23.23 -5.64 -11.38
CA GLY A 453 -23.29 -4.45 -10.54
C GLY A 453 -23.77 -4.69 -9.10
N ASP A 454 -24.03 -5.95 -8.73
CA ASP A 454 -24.55 -6.28 -7.40
C ASP A 454 -23.54 -5.98 -6.28
N VAL A 455 -22.24 -6.12 -6.55
CA VAL A 455 -21.18 -5.86 -5.54
C VAL A 455 -21.19 -4.40 -5.11
N VAL A 456 -21.16 -3.46 -6.06
CA VAL A 456 -21.14 -2.02 -5.74
C VAL A 456 -22.46 -1.57 -5.14
N ARG A 457 -23.62 -2.03 -5.67
CA ARG A 457 -24.94 -1.70 -5.12
C ARG A 457 -25.13 -2.28 -3.73
N GLY A 458 -24.61 -3.49 -3.47
CA GLY A 458 -24.62 -4.11 -2.15
C GLY A 458 -23.87 -3.27 -1.12
N LEU A 459 -22.63 -2.83 -1.43
CA LEU A 459 -21.87 -1.96 -0.53
C LEU A 459 -22.61 -0.63 -0.26
N ILE A 460 -23.16 0.00 -1.29
CA ILE A 460 -23.92 1.26 -1.13
C ILE A 460 -25.15 1.03 -0.25
N ALA A 461 -25.89 -0.06 -0.44
CA ALA A 461 -27.07 -0.39 0.34
C ALA A 461 -26.75 -0.64 1.82
N GLU A 462 -25.64 -1.34 2.12
CA GLU A 462 -25.14 -1.51 3.49
C GLU A 462 -24.84 -0.16 4.16
N VAL A 463 -24.12 0.72 3.44
CA VAL A 463 -23.82 2.06 3.97
C VAL A 463 -25.10 2.86 4.21
N GLN A 464 -26.07 2.82 3.29
CA GLN A 464 -27.36 3.52 3.44
C GLN A 464 -28.15 3.00 4.65
N ALA A 465 -28.15 1.68 4.88
CA ALA A 465 -28.82 1.07 6.02
C ALA A 465 -28.22 1.49 7.37
N ASP A 466 -26.88 1.54 7.45
CA ASP A 466 -26.15 1.89 8.67
C ASP A 466 -26.06 3.40 8.91
N ALA A 467 -26.09 4.22 7.85
CA ALA A 467 -25.94 5.68 7.94
C ALA A 467 -27.05 6.37 8.74
N GLY A 468 -28.27 5.81 8.78
CA GLY A 468 -29.39 6.15 9.66
C GLY A 468 -29.48 7.63 10.06
N ASN A 469 -29.00 7.94 11.24
CA ASN A 469 -29.08 9.27 11.87
C ASN A 469 -27.91 10.20 11.54
N HIS A 470 -27.03 9.83 10.57
CA HIS A 470 -25.90 10.65 10.17
C HIS A 470 -26.15 11.31 8.80
N PRO A 471 -26.75 12.52 8.79
CA PRO A 471 -27.29 13.11 7.55
C PRO A 471 -26.24 13.33 6.47
N ALA A 472 -25.00 13.67 6.82
CA ALA A 472 -23.94 13.88 5.84
C ALA A 472 -23.53 12.57 5.15
N LEU A 473 -23.41 11.47 5.89
CA LEU A 473 -23.08 10.16 5.32
C LEU A 473 -24.25 9.60 4.49
N ALA A 474 -25.48 9.74 4.97
CA ALA A 474 -26.67 9.32 4.24
C ALA A 474 -26.82 10.10 2.92
N ALA A 475 -26.56 11.41 2.94
CA ALA A 475 -26.57 12.25 1.74
C ALA A 475 -25.49 11.80 0.74
N LEU A 476 -24.26 11.61 1.20
CA LEU A 476 -23.17 11.12 0.33
C LEU A 476 -23.49 9.74 -0.25
N ALA A 477 -24.06 8.81 0.52
CA ALA A 477 -24.43 7.49 0.03
C ALA A 477 -25.55 7.58 -1.04
N GLY A 478 -26.48 8.52 -0.91
CA GLY A 478 -27.47 8.84 -1.94
C GLY A 478 -26.83 9.40 -3.21
N ASP A 479 -25.90 10.35 -3.07
CA ASP A 479 -25.15 10.93 -4.18
C ASP A 479 -24.32 9.87 -4.91
N VAL A 480 -23.63 9.00 -4.16
CA VAL A 480 -22.85 7.88 -4.73
C VAL A 480 -23.74 6.91 -5.49
N ALA A 481 -24.93 6.58 -4.96
CA ALA A 481 -25.89 5.72 -5.66
C ALA A 481 -26.30 6.33 -7.01
N GLU A 482 -26.64 7.63 -7.05
CA GLU A 482 -27.02 8.32 -8.28
C GLU A 482 -25.86 8.38 -9.29
N VAL A 483 -24.66 8.72 -8.83
CA VAL A 483 -23.46 8.74 -9.71
C VAL A 483 -23.12 7.35 -10.21
N THR A 484 -23.32 6.29 -9.40
CA THR A 484 -23.10 4.90 -9.83
C THR A 484 -24.00 4.54 -11.02
N GLU A 485 -25.29 4.86 -10.95
CA GLU A 485 -26.21 4.60 -12.05
C GLU A 485 -25.86 5.43 -13.32
N TYR A 486 -25.43 6.68 -13.14
CA TYR A 486 -24.90 7.48 -14.24
C TYR A 486 -23.68 6.80 -14.89
N MET A 487 -22.68 6.38 -14.08
CA MET A 487 -21.46 5.73 -14.58
C MET A 487 -21.75 4.43 -15.34
N VAL A 488 -22.72 3.65 -14.88
CA VAL A 488 -23.14 2.42 -15.58
C VAL A 488 -23.75 2.70 -16.93
N GLY A 489 -24.52 3.79 -17.06
CA GLY A 489 -25.22 4.16 -18.31
C GLY A 489 -24.42 5.07 -19.25
N ALA A 490 -23.33 5.70 -18.79
CA ALA A 490 -22.57 6.66 -19.55
C ALA A 490 -21.68 6.02 -20.64
N ASP A 491 -21.36 6.80 -21.69
CA ASP A 491 -20.36 6.44 -22.67
C ASP A 491 -18.97 6.30 -22.03
N VAL A 492 -18.04 5.65 -22.75
CA VAL A 492 -16.71 5.35 -22.20
C VAL A 492 -15.95 6.62 -21.82
N ASP A 493 -15.97 7.65 -22.66
CA ASP A 493 -15.24 8.89 -22.40
C ASP A 493 -15.85 9.67 -21.23
N ASP A 494 -17.17 9.77 -21.15
CA ASP A 494 -17.88 10.40 -20.03
C ASP A 494 -17.62 9.69 -18.71
N ARG A 495 -17.65 8.36 -18.73
CA ARG A 495 -17.33 7.50 -17.58
C ARG A 495 -15.90 7.73 -17.11
N LEU A 496 -14.94 7.77 -18.03
CA LEU A 496 -13.53 8.00 -17.69
C LEU A 496 -13.28 9.43 -17.19
N ALA A 497 -13.95 10.44 -17.77
CA ALA A 497 -13.86 11.83 -17.32
C ALA A 497 -14.30 12.02 -15.86
N GLY A 498 -15.36 11.33 -15.45
CA GLY A 498 -15.90 11.36 -14.08
C GLY A 498 -15.27 10.35 -13.11
N SER A 499 -14.36 9.49 -13.56
CA SER A 499 -13.88 8.34 -12.79
C SER A 499 -13.16 8.72 -11.49
N TYR A 500 -12.29 9.73 -11.52
CA TYR A 500 -11.49 10.12 -10.35
C TYR A 500 -12.33 10.73 -9.22
N PRO A 501 -13.17 11.75 -9.46
CA PRO A 501 -14.08 12.27 -8.43
C PRO A 501 -15.04 11.20 -7.91
N TYR A 502 -15.54 10.30 -8.77
CA TYR A 502 -16.38 9.19 -8.33
C TYR A 502 -15.64 8.21 -7.41
N CYS A 503 -14.40 7.83 -7.76
CA CYS A 503 -13.56 6.98 -6.90
C CYS A 503 -13.35 7.61 -5.52
N THR A 504 -13.12 8.92 -5.46
CA THR A 504 -13.00 9.67 -4.19
C THR A 504 -14.30 9.64 -3.39
N MET A 505 -15.45 9.89 -4.04
CA MET A 505 -16.77 9.83 -3.37
C MET A 505 -17.03 8.45 -2.76
N MET A 506 -16.80 7.39 -3.53
CA MET A 506 -16.94 6.01 -3.06
C MET A 506 -16.03 5.71 -1.86
N ALA A 507 -14.77 6.12 -1.93
CA ALA A 507 -13.79 5.87 -0.88
C ALA A 507 -14.13 6.63 0.41
N VAL A 508 -14.51 7.90 0.32
CA VAL A 508 -14.93 8.73 1.48
C VAL A 508 -16.21 8.18 2.11
N MET A 509 -17.18 7.75 1.29
CA MET A 509 -18.41 7.09 1.77
C MET A 509 -18.06 5.82 2.56
N THR A 510 -17.25 4.94 1.98
CA THR A 510 -16.87 3.68 2.61
C THR A 510 -16.08 3.90 3.90
N ALA A 511 -15.07 4.80 3.88
CA ALA A 511 -14.29 5.15 5.06
C ALA A 511 -15.17 5.79 6.16
N GLY A 512 -16.12 6.66 5.79
CA GLY A 512 -17.08 7.27 6.72
C GLY A 512 -17.98 6.23 7.39
N TRP A 513 -18.44 5.25 6.65
CA TRP A 513 -19.19 4.11 7.18
C TRP A 513 -18.38 3.28 8.18
N LEU A 514 -17.11 2.99 7.85
CA LEU A 514 -16.21 2.26 8.75
C LEU A 514 -15.88 3.06 10.02
N MET A 515 -15.73 4.38 9.91
CA MET A 515 -15.59 5.27 11.08
C MET A 515 -16.84 5.23 11.96
N LEU A 516 -18.04 5.22 11.35
CA LEU A 516 -19.30 5.10 12.08
C LEU A 516 -19.38 3.77 12.85
N LYS A 517 -19.02 2.65 12.23
CA LYS A 517 -18.93 1.35 12.91
C LYS A 517 -17.99 1.38 14.11
N GLN A 518 -16.81 1.99 13.95
CA GLN A 518 -15.86 2.19 15.05
C GLN A 518 -16.45 3.01 16.19
N SER A 519 -17.20 4.07 15.88
CA SER A 519 -17.82 4.90 16.92
C SER A 519 -18.90 4.15 17.70
N HIS A 520 -19.70 3.31 17.04
CA HIS A 520 -20.67 2.45 17.70
C HIS A 520 -19.98 1.44 18.64
N ALA A 521 -18.90 0.81 18.19
CA ALA A 521 -18.11 -0.10 19.02
C ALA A 521 -17.48 0.64 20.22
N ALA A 522 -16.89 1.83 19.98
CA ALA A 522 -16.30 2.63 21.03
C ALA A 522 -17.33 3.07 22.09
N GLN A 523 -18.55 3.47 21.66
CA GLN A 523 -19.62 3.82 22.58
C GLN A 523 -20.07 2.62 23.40
N ALA A 524 -20.27 1.45 22.77
CA ALA A 524 -20.66 0.22 23.47
C ALA A 524 -19.64 -0.19 24.54
N MET A 525 -18.33 -0.10 24.23
CA MET A 525 -17.25 -0.37 25.20
C MET A 525 -17.24 0.65 26.35
N LEU A 526 -17.46 1.95 26.05
CA LEU A 526 -17.59 2.98 27.10
C LEU A 526 -18.77 2.69 28.03
N ASP A 527 -19.92 2.31 27.49
CA ASP A 527 -21.12 2.01 28.26
C ASP A 527 -20.95 0.74 29.13
N ALA A 528 -20.14 -0.22 28.64
CA ALA A 528 -19.76 -1.42 29.39
C ALA A 528 -18.63 -1.18 30.42
N GLY A 529 -17.97 -0.02 30.37
CA GLY A 529 -16.80 0.26 31.22
C GLY A 529 -15.53 -0.51 30.81
N GLU A 530 -15.43 -0.90 29.54
CA GLU A 530 -14.32 -1.68 28.98
C GLU A 530 -13.31 -0.79 28.26
N GLY A 531 -12.04 -1.21 28.24
CA GLY A 531 -10.96 -0.57 27.49
C GLY A 531 -10.52 0.79 28.06
N ASN A 532 -9.73 1.52 27.26
CA ASN A 532 -9.22 2.84 27.63
C ASN A 532 -10.24 3.93 27.30
N ALA A 533 -10.88 4.51 28.31
CA ALA A 533 -11.95 5.50 28.16
C ALA A 533 -11.51 6.76 27.39
N ASP A 534 -10.26 7.22 27.54
CA ASP A 534 -9.78 8.41 26.84
C ASP A 534 -9.55 8.14 25.35
N PHE A 535 -9.03 6.96 25.01
CA PHE A 535 -8.93 6.50 23.62
C PHE A 535 -10.32 6.39 22.98
N LEU A 536 -11.26 5.72 23.64
CA LEU A 536 -12.61 5.54 23.13
C LEU A 536 -13.36 6.87 22.91
N LYS A 537 -13.24 7.81 23.86
CA LYS A 537 -13.77 9.17 23.68
C LYS A 537 -13.12 9.90 22.51
N ALA A 538 -11.80 9.74 22.31
CA ALA A 538 -11.12 10.32 21.16
C ALA A 538 -11.67 9.75 19.83
N LYS A 539 -11.98 8.44 19.76
CA LYS A 539 -12.62 7.80 18.59
C LYS A 539 -13.97 8.43 18.26
N LEU A 540 -14.80 8.72 19.26
CA LEU A 540 -16.08 9.41 19.02
C LEU A 540 -15.87 10.81 18.43
N VAL A 541 -14.88 11.56 18.92
CA VAL A 541 -14.57 12.90 18.43
C VAL A 541 -14.01 12.88 17.01
N THR A 542 -13.05 11.98 16.70
CA THR A 542 -12.44 11.88 15.37
C THR A 542 -13.45 11.38 14.34
N THR A 543 -14.30 10.42 14.68
CA THR A 543 -15.43 9.99 13.83
C THR A 543 -16.38 11.15 13.54
N ARG A 544 -16.79 11.87 14.56
CA ARG A 544 -17.68 13.04 14.39
C ARG A 544 -17.02 14.10 13.49
N PHE A 545 -15.72 14.38 13.68
CA PHE A 545 -14.99 15.32 12.83
C PHE A 545 -14.98 14.85 11.38
N TYR A 546 -14.71 13.56 11.13
CA TYR A 546 -14.70 13.00 9.78
C TYR A 546 -16.07 13.13 9.10
N LEU A 547 -17.15 12.71 9.79
CA LEU A 547 -18.51 12.73 9.26
C LEU A 547 -19.04 14.16 9.04
N GLU A 548 -18.73 15.12 9.92
CA GLU A 548 -19.26 16.47 9.84
C GLU A 548 -18.40 17.42 8.97
N ARG A 549 -17.09 17.12 8.78
CA ARG A 549 -16.15 18.06 8.14
C ARG A 549 -15.51 17.52 6.86
N MET A 550 -15.31 16.20 6.74
CA MET A 550 -14.64 15.62 5.58
C MET A 550 -15.64 14.97 4.60
N VAL A 551 -16.64 14.25 5.10
CA VAL A 551 -17.68 13.63 4.27
C VAL A 551 -18.42 14.64 3.36
N PRO A 552 -18.83 15.85 3.85
CA PRO A 552 -19.49 16.84 2.99
C PRO A 552 -18.64 17.36 1.82
N GLU A 553 -17.31 17.33 1.94
CA GLU A 553 -16.41 17.72 0.85
C GLU A 553 -16.58 16.77 -0.37
N ALA A 554 -16.80 15.47 -0.11
CA ALA A 554 -16.99 14.49 -1.17
C ALA A 554 -18.33 14.63 -1.91
N SER A 555 -19.41 15.03 -1.24
CA SER A 555 -20.68 15.36 -1.91
C SER A 555 -20.51 16.50 -2.93
N GLY A 556 -19.59 17.43 -2.68
CA GLY A 556 -19.24 18.49 -3.62
C GLY A 556 -18.65 18.02 -4.95
N LEU A 557 -18.18 16.78 -5.03
CA LEU A 557 -17.60 16.17 -6.23
C LEU A 557 -18.65 15.62 -7.21
N LYS A 558 -19.92 15.48 -6.81
CA LYS A 558 -21.00 14.90 -7.61
C LYS A 558 -21.12 15.54 -9.00
N ALA A 559 -21.16 16.88 -9.04
CA ALA A 559 -21.28 17.60 -10.31
C ALA A 559 -20.09 17.31 -11.25
N ALA A 560 -18.86 17.25 -10.72
CA ALA A 560 -17.68 16.93 -11.51
C ALA A 560 -17.68 15.47 -11.99
N ALA A 561 -18.20 14.54 -11.18
CA ALA A 561 -18.31 13.13 -11.54
C ALA A 561 -19.30 12.90 -12.69
N MET A 562 -20.30 13.76 -12.84
CA MET A 562 -21.37 13.65 -13.86
C MET A 562 -21.23 14.65 -15.01
N ALA A 563 -20.13 15.41 -15.09
CA ALA A 563 -19.99 16.50 -16.06
C ALA A 563 -19.78 16.04 -17.51
N GLY A 564 -19.44 14.76 -17.74
CA GLY A 564 -19.11 14.24 -19.07
C GLY A 564 -17.72 14.68 -19.56
N ALA A 565 -17.38 14.27 -20.79
CA ALA A 565 -16.05 14.45 -21.38
C ALA A 565 -15.92 15.68 -22.30
N ASP A 566 -17.03 16.26 -22.77
CA ASP A 566 -17.03 17.31 -23.78
C ASP A 566 -16.06 18.46 -23.47
N LEU A 567 -16.07 18.93 -22.23
CA LEU A 567 -15.20 20.02 -21.79
C LEU A 567 -13.71 19.64 -21.80
N LEU A 568 -13.38 18.36 -21.55
CA LEU A 568 -12.00 17.89 -21.54
C LEU A 568 -11.35 17.89 -22.91
N TYR A 569 -12.16 17.77 -23.97
CA TYR A 569 -11.72 17.76 -25.37
C TYR A 569 -12.05 19.06 -26.11
N ALA A 570 -12.55 20.10 -25.41
CA ALA A 570 -12.89 21.38 -25.99
C ALA A 570 -11.68 22.17 -26.50
N LEU A 571 -10.49 21.90 -25.98
CA LEU A 571 -9.22 22.47 -26.40
C LEU A 571 -8.33 21.39 -26.98
N ASP A 572 -7.68 21.65 -28.11
CA ASP A 572 -6.61 20.82 -28.63
C ASP A 572 -5.28 21.07 -27.85
N ALA A 573 -4.25 20.29 -28.15
CA ALA A 573 -2.97 20.38 -27.45
C ALA A 573 -2.29 21.75 -27.65
N GLU A 574 -2.48 22.41 -28.79
CA GLU A 574 -1.90 23.72 -29.11
C GLU A 574 -2.61 24.83 -28.32
N ALA A 575 -3.94 24.77 -28.24
CA ALA A 575 -4.74 25.70 -27.45
C ALA A 575 -4.51 25.53 -25.93
N LEU A 576 -4.24 24.30 -25.45
CA LEU A 576 -3.85 24.07 -24.07
C LEU A 576 -2.47 24.63 -23.73
N ALA A 577 -1.58 24.80 -24.71
CA ALA A 577 -0.24 25.34 -24.52
C ALA A 577 -0.19 26.88 -24.64
N ALA A 578 -1.24 27.53 -25.15
CA ALA A 578 -1.35 28.98 -25.34
C ALA A 578 -1.80 29.68 -24.05
#